data_0d92f5f9d06c7194796338e35e42b49a
#
_entry.id   0d92f5f9d06c7194796338e35e42b49a
#
_cell.length_a   1.000
_cell.length_b   1.000
_cell.length_c   1.000
_cell.angle_alpha   90.00
_cell.angle_beta   90.00
_cell.angle_gamma   90.00
#
_symmetry.space_group_name_H-M   'P 1'
#
loop_
_entity.id
_entity.type
_entity.pdbx_description
1 polymer ?
#
loop_
_entity_poly.entity_id
_entity_poly.type
_entity_poly.pdbx_seq_one_letter_code
_entity_poly.pdbx_strand_id
1 'polypeptide(L)'
;MIYCVNIERLELFCVFDLKGSRTDITSLLTKLKIVPPETPNTAAIFGNVALYWIGPQHWILRAPQTEADALTVAFQTSDIKEGNTSIVEVSDMLQFFSIRGADANEVIAVCCALDAHSTTFPHNAVTYTEIFGTKALLSRDAFADGEGFQIAVDRSYADFIDDNLHRILGAPLEVNHAGRAAEANNPEYDDQ
;
A
#
# COMPACT_ATOMS: atom_id res chain seq x y z
N MET A 1 -27.63 0.93 1.12
CA MET A 1 -27.04 -0.29 1.76
C MET A 1 -25.87 0.22 2.58
N ILE A 2 -25.77 -0.11 3.85
CA ILE A 2 -24.65 0.33 4.69
C ILE A 2 -23.74 -0.89 4.83
N TYR A 3 -22.51 -0.81 4.35
CA TYR A 3 -21.53 -1.87 4.50
C TYR A 3 -21.00 -1.94 5.94
N CYS A 4 -20.86 -3.14 6.46
CA CYS A 4 -20.25 -3.40 7.77
C CYS A 4 -18.72 -3.55 7.60
N VAL A 5 -18.05 -2.43 7.41
CA VAL A 5 -16.59 -2.35 7.22
C VAL A 5 -16.01 -1.17 7.98
N ASN A 6 -14.76 -1.32 8.40
CA ASN A 6 -13.89 -0.24 8.84
C ASN A 6 -12.87 0.03 7.74
N ILE A 7 -12.81 1.28 7.27
CA ILE A 7 -11.82 1.77 6.31
C ILE A 7 -10.93 2.75 7.05
N GLU A 8 -9.63 2.53 6.97
CA GLU A 8 -8.65 3.35 7.68
C GLU A 8 -7.48 3.68 6.76
N ARG A 9 -7.16 4.97 6.67
CA ARG A 9 -5.91 5.44 6.11
C ARG A 9 -4.82 5.21 7.14
N LEU A 10 -3.88 4.33 6.83
CA LEU A 10 -2.85 3.92 7.78
C LEU A 10 -1.76 4.99 7.91
N GLU A 11 -1.09 4.98 9.07
CA GLU A 11 0.12 5.77 9.28
C GLU A 11 1.21 5.39 8.28
N LEU A 12 2.24 6.23 8.18
CA LEU A 12 3.36 5.97 7.27
C LEU A 12 4.17 4.76 7.71
N PHE A 13 4.50 3.95 6.73
CA PHE A 13 5.44 2.84 6.87
C PHE A 13 6.78 3.22 6.25
N CYS A 14 7.86 2.61 6.72
CA CYS A 14 9.05 2.53 5.89
C CYS A 14 8.86 1.41 4.86
N VAL A 15 9.16 1.72 3.61
CA VAL A 15 8.95 0.83 2.48
C VAL A 15 10.20 0.75 1.64
N PHE A 16 10.64 -0.47 1.33
CA PHE A 16 11.78 -0.73 0.47
C PHE A 16 11.35 -1.50 -0.77
N ASP A 17 11.73 -1.00 -1.94
CA ASP A 17 11.65 -1.69 -3.23
C ASP A 17 12.90 -2.54 -3.41
N LEU A 18 12.74 -3.87 -3.45
CA LEU A 18 13.81 -4.84 -3.53
C LEU A 18 13.75 -5.53 -4.88
N LYS A 19 14.80 -5.38 -5.68
CA LYS A 19 14.95 -6.05 -6.98
C LYS A 19 16.25 -6.83 -7.02
N GLY A 20 16.22 -8.05 -7.55
CA GLY A 20 17.41 -8.88 -7.66
C GLY A 20 17.11 -10.35 -7.79
N SER A 21 18.16 -11.19 -7.86
CA SER A 21 17.96 -12.62 -7.87
C SER A 21 17.29 -13.10 -6.56
N ARG A 22 16.48 -14.15 -6.65
CA ARG A 22 15.87 -14.75 -5.44
C ARG A 22 16.94 -15.13 -4.41
N THR A 23 18.07 -15.65 -4.85
CA THR A 23 19.18 -16.06 -3.97
C THR A 23 19.74 -14.89 -3.19
N ASP A 24 20.01 -13.78 -3.85
CA ASP A 24 20.58 -12.59 -3.21
C ASP A 24 19.60 -11.97 -2.22
N ILE A 25 18.33 -11.80 -2.64
CA ILE A 25 17.28 -11.27 -1.78
C ILE A 25 17.03 -12.19 -0.57
N THR A 26 16.98 -13.52 -0.77
CA THR A 26 16.83 -14.47 0.35
C THR A 26 18.00 -14.38 1.33
N SER A 27 19.24 -14.32 0.82
CA SER A 27 20.43 -14.17 1.66
C SER A 27 20.39 -12.89 2.50
N LEU A 28 19.99 -11.78 1.89
CA LEU A 28 19.81 -10.51 2.56
C LEU A 28 18.76 -10.59 3.68
N LEU A 29 17.57 -11.05 3.34
CA LEU A 29 16.43 -11.07 4.25
C LEU A 29 16.62 -12.10 5.39
N THR A 30 17.34 -13.18 5.16
CA THR A 30 17.67 -14.16 6.21
C THR A 30 18.50 -13.53 7.33
N LYS A 31 19.41 -12.60 7.01
CA LYS A 31 20.18 -11.84 8.02
C LYS A 31 19.24 -11.00 8.91
N LEU A 32 18.11 -10.57 8.37
CA LEU A 32 17.05 -9.83 9.07
C LEU A 32 15.99 -10.75 9.70
N LYS A 33 16.19 -12.08 9.63
CA LYS A 33 15.23 -13.12 10.10
C LYS A 33 13.88 -13.05 9.36
N ILE A 34 13.88 -12.53 8.14
CA ILE A 34 12.71 -12.49 7.26
C ILE A 34 12.85 -13.61 6.24
N VAL A 35 11.87 -14.49 6.15
CA VAL A 35 11.83 -15.58 5.18
C VAL A 35 10.95 -15.20 4.00
N PRO A 36 11.50 -15.07 2.78
CA PRO A 36 10.68 -14.75 1.62
C PRO A 36 9.59 -15.80 1.36
N PRO A 37 8.42 -15.38 0.85
CA PRO A 37 7.37 -16.32 0.49
C PRO A 37 7.85 -17.26 -0.61
N GLU A 38 7.35 -18.52 -0.59
CA GLU A 38 7.75 -19.55 -1.56
C GLU A 38 6.95 -19.47 -2.87
N THR A 39 5.73 -18.92 -2.80
CA THR A 39 4.80 -18.82 -3.92
C THR A 39 4.77 -17.38 -4.45
N PRO A 40 4.85 -17.17 -5.77
CA PRO A 40 4.66 -15.83 -6.37
C PRO A 40 3.31 -15.23 -6.02
N ASN A 41 3.26 -13.90 -6.00
CA ASN A 41 2.05 -13.13 -5.68
C ASN A 41 1.49 -13.44 -4.28
N THR A 42 2.38 -13.73 -3.34
CA THR A 42 2.01 -13.90 -1.92
C THR A 42 2.87 -13.02 -1.03
N ALA A 43 2.35 -12.77 0.16
CA ALA A 43 3.02 -12.04 1.22
C ALA A 43 3.53 -13.01 2.32
N ALA A 44 4.62 -12.63 2.97
CA ALA A 44 5.06 -13.22 4.23
C ALA A 44 5.00 -12.13 5.30
N ILE A 45 4.31 -12.43 6.42
CA ILE A 45 4.07 -11.49 7.50
C ILE A 45 4.87 -11.90 8.74
N PHE A 46 5.62 -10.97 9.32
CA PHE A 46 6.47 -11.16 10.50
C PHE A 46 6.16 -10.05 11.52
N GLY A 47 5.19 -10.28 12.38
CA GLY A 47 4.71 -9.22 13.28
C GLY A 47 4.16 -8.03 12.48
N ASN A 48 4.81 -6.87 12.61
CA ASN A 48 4.42 -5.65 11.89
C ASN A 48 5.15 -5.46 10.55
N VAL A 49 6.03 -6.39 10.18
CA VAL A 49 6.77 -6.37 8.91
C VAL A 49 6.07 -7.26 7.90
N ALA A 50 5.89 -6.76 6.68
CA ALA A 50 5.33 -7.51 5.56
C ALA A 50 6.29 -7.52 4.38
N LEU A 51 6.49 -8.68 3.78
CA LEU A 51 7.25 -8.85 2.56
C LEU A 51 6.32 -9.36 1.46
N TYR A 52 6.12 -8.56 0.44
CA TYR A 52 5.25 -8.84 -0.70
C TYR A 52 6.09 -9.29 -1.90
N TRP A 53 5.86 -10.48 -2.44
CA TRP A 53 6.45 -10.92 -3.70
C TRP A 53 5.55 -10.55 -4.87
N ILE A 54 5.86 -9.43 -5.54
CA ILE A 54 4.97 -8.77 -6.51
C ILE A 54 5.33 -9.02 -7.97
N GLY A 55 6.44 -9.68 -8.24
CA GLY A 55 6.85 -10.00 -9.60
C GLY A 55 8.17 -10.78 -9.66
N PRO A 56 8.57 -11.25 -10.85
CA PRO A 56 9.85 -11.88 -11.03
C PRO A 56 10.98 -10.99 -10.51
N GLN A 57 11.77 -11.50 -9.57
CA GLN A 57 12.88 -10.76 -8.98
C GLN A 57 12.51 -9.40 -8.35
N HIS A 58 11.26 -9.27 -7.86
CA HIS A 58 10.73 -8.01 -7.34
C HIS A 58 9.90 -8.23 -6.07
N TRP A 59 10.28 -7.55 -4.99
CA TRP A 59 9.61 -7.59 -3.69
C TRP A 59 9.44 -6.17 -3.15
N ILE A 60 8.41 -5.99 -2.33
CA ILE A 60 8.22 -4.81 -1.50
C ILE A 60 8.31 -5.24 -0.04
N LEU A 61 9.20 -4.63 0.72
CA LEU A 61 9.26 -4.76 2.17
C LEU A 61 8.58 -3.55 2.80
N ARG A 62 7.60 -3.79 3.67
CA ARG A 62 6.93 -2.77 4.47
C ARG A 62 7.18 -3.04 5.95
N ALA A 63 7.59 -2.05 6.71
CA ALA A 63 7.77 -2.13 8.15
C ALA A 63 7.30 -0.85 8.86
N PRO A 64 7.10 -0.85 10.18
CA PRO A 64 6.85 0.38 10.92
C PRO A 64 7.95 1.42 10.67
N GLN A 65 7.58 2.69 10.66
CA GLN A 65 8.54 3.79 10.46
C GLN A 65 9.67 3.78 11.50
N THR A 66 9.41 3.26 12.69
CA THR A 66 10.41 3.11 13.75
C THR A 66 11.56 2.15 13.43
N GLU A 67 11.39 1.29 12.42
CA GLU A 67 12.41 0.34 11.98
C GLU A 67 13.23 0.84 10.78
N ALA A 68 12.91 2.01 10.23
CA ALA A 68 13.52 2.53 9.01
C ALA A 68 15.04 2.62 9.10
N ASP A 69 15.58 3.24 10.14
CA ASP A 69 17.03 3.40 10.33
C ASP A 69 17.75 2.07 10.46
N ALA A 70 17.18 1.13 11.24
CA ALA A 70 17.77 -0.19 11.44
C ALA A 70 17.81 -1.00 10.14
N LEU A 71 16.74 -0.96 9.35
CA LEU A 71 16.67 -1.62 8.05
C LEU A 71 17.62 -0.98 7.04
N THR A 72 17.68 0.34 6.99
CA THR A 72 18.60 1.08 6.11
C THR A 72 20.05 0.71 6.40
N VAL A 73 20.48 0.72 7.66
CA VAL A 73 21.81 0.30 8.05
C VAL A 73 22.08 -1.16 7.68
N ALA A 74 21.13 -2.05 7.93
CA ALA A 74 21.27 -3.47 7.61
C ALA A 74 21.42 -3.71 6.09
N PHE A 75 20.71 -2.94 5.26
CA PHE A 75 20.81 -3.02 3.82
C PHE A 75 22.12 -2.45 3.29
N GLN A 76 22.59 -1.32 3.82
CA GLN A 76 23.87 -0.69 3.45
C GLN A 76 25.09 -1.54 3.83
N THR A 77 25.01 -2.26 4.94
CA THR A 77 26.12 -3.11 5.43
C THR A 77 26.09 -4.53 4.86
N SER A 78 25.14 -4.82 3.97
CA SER A 78 25.02 -6.15 3.37
C SER A 78 26.10 -6.35 2.30
N ASP A 79 26.76 -7.54 2.30
CA ASP A 79 27.76 -7.96 1.29
C ASP A 79 27.10 -8.34 -0.06
N ILE A 80 26.08 -7.59 -0.48
CA ILE A 80 25.46 -7.83 -1.78
C ILE A 80 26.39 -7.32 -2.86
N LYS A 81 26.73 -8.20 -3.80
CA LYS A 81 27.56 -7.84 -4.95
C LYS A 81 26.87 -6.73 -5.75
N GLU A 82 27.55 -5.62 -5.89
CA GLU A 82 27.10 -4.52 -6.75
C GLU A 82 26.79 -5.07 -8.16
N GLY A 83 25.65 -4.68 -8.71
CA GLY A 83 25.31 -4.90 -10.11
C GLY A 83 24.03 -5.71 -10.39
N ASN A 84 23.59 -6.61 -9.48
CA ASN A 84 22.41 -7.44 -9.73
C ASN A 84 21.27 -7.26 -8.73
N THR A 85 21.44 -6.44 -7.71
CA THR A 85 20.44 -6.20 -6.68
C THR A 85 20.28 -4.70 -6.44
N SER A 86 19.04 -4.24 -6.43
CA SER A 86 18.68 -2.86 -6.13
C SER A 86 17.80 -2.85 -4.89
N ILE A 87 18.15 -2.00 -3.93
CA ILE A 87 17.38 -1.77 -2.70
C ILE A 87 17.17 -0.26 -2.61
N VAL A 88 15.93 0.16 -2.73
CA VAL A 88 15.57 1.58 -2.72
C VAL A 88 14.51 1.81 -1.67
N GLU A 89 14.74 2.75 -0.77
CA GLU A 89 13.69 3.21 0.13
C GLU A 89 12.70 4.07 -0.67
N VAL A 90 11.42 3.71 -0.55
CA VAL A 90 10.30 4.34 -1.26
C VAL A 90 9.16 4.71 -0.30
N SER A 91 9.49 4.97 0.95
CA SER A 91 8.53 5.26 2.03
C SER A 91 7.60 6.42 1.69
N ASP A 92 8.11 7.44 1.00
CA ASP A 92 7.34 8.61 0.60
C ASP A 92 6.44 8.40 -0.62
N MET A 93 6.60 7.28 -1.33
CA MET A 93 5.85 7.03 -2.57
C MET A 93 4.48 6.40 -2.31
N LEU A 94 4.31 5.64 -1.23
CA LEU A 94 3.12 4.83 -1.02
C LEU A 94 2.31 5.29 0.20
N GLN A 95 0.99 5.33 0.01
CA GLN A 95 0.02 5.44 1.09
C GLN A 95 -0.77 4.13 1.19
N PHE A 96 -0.89 3.62 2.41
CA PHE A 96 -1.62 2.41 2.71
C PHE A 96 -3.00 2.70 3.30
N PHE A 97 -3.95 1.85 2.95
CA PHE A 97 -5.30 1.82 3.52
C PHE A 97 -5.61 0.40 3.97
N SER A 98 -6.38 0.24 5.05
CA SER A 98 -6.97 -1.02 5.45
C SER A 98 -8.47 -1.00 5.25
N ILE A 99 -9.04 -2.13 4.81
CA ILE A 99 -10.47 -2.36 4.65
C ILE A 99 -10.78 -3.66 5.38
N ARG A 100 -11.50 -3.56 6.51
CA ARG A 100 -11.76 -4.69 7.40
C ARG A 100 -13.24 -4.79 7.74
N GLY A 101 -13.74 -5.99 7.88
CA GLY A 101 -15.13 -6.25 8.29
C GLY A 101 -15.84 -7.24 7.39
N ALA A 102 -17.08 -7.56 7.76
CA ALA A 102 -17.85 -8.62 7.10
C ALA A 102 -18.06 -8.37 5.59
N ASP A 103 -18.22 -7.10 5.21
CA ASP A 103 -18.51 -6.71 3.82
C ASP A 103 -17.26 -6.19 3.10
N ALA A 104 -16.05 -6.54 3.55
CA ALA A 104 -14.80 -6.07 2.92
C ALA A 104 -14.65 -6.57 1.48
N ASN A 105 -15.10 -7.80 1.18
CA ASN A 105 -15.10 -8.35 -0.18
C ASN A 105 -16.01 -7.54 -1.13
N GLU A 106 -17.19 -7.15 -0.64
CA GLU A 106 -18.18 -6.37 -1.39
C GLU A 106 -17.64 -4.97 -1.70
N VAL A 107 -16.95 -4.35 -0.74
CA VAL A 107 -16.29 -3.06 -0.97
C VAL A 107 -15.20 -3.17 -2.04
N ILE A 108 -14.35 -4.20 -1.96
CA ILE A 108 -13.34 -4.44 -3.00
C ILE A 108 -14.00 -4.69 -4.36
N ALA A 109 -15.08 -5.46 -4.43
CA ALA A 109 -15.78 -5.72 -5.68
C ALA A 109 -16.38 -4.47 -6.34
N VAL A 110 -16.66 -3.41 -5.57
CA VAL A 110 -17.13 -2.12 -6.11
C VAL A 110 -15.99 -1.31 -6.73
N CYS A 111 -14.79 -1.38 -6.16
CA CYS A 111 -13.68 -0.50 -6.55
C CYS A 111 -12.61 -1.19 -7.41
N CYS A 112 -12.65 -2.52 -7.54
CA CYS A 112 -11.64 -3.33 -8.21
C CYS A 112 -12.29 -4.34 -9.14
N ALA A 113 -11.76 -4.48 -10.36
CA ALA A 113 -12.23 -5.49 -11.32
C ALA A 113 -11.67 -6.89 -11.04
N LEU A 114 -10.71 -7.03 -10.12
CA LEU A 114 -10.16 -8.32 -9.73
C LEU A 114 -11.19 -9.11 -8.92
N ASP A 115 -11.36 -10.41 -9.22
CA ASP A 115 -12.09 -11.30 -8.34
C ASP A 115 -11.30 -11.53 -7.04
N ALA A 116 -11.68 -10.78 -6.02
CA ALA A 116 -11.06 -10.84 -4.69
C ALA A 116 -11.71 -11.89 -3.77
N HIS A 117 -12.54 -12.81 -4.29
CA HIS A 117 -13.10 -13.88 -3.49
C HIS A 117 -11.99 -14.78 -2.92
N SER A 118 -12.17 -15.31 -1.70
CA SER A 118 -11.14 -16.07 -0.97
C SER A 118 -10.63 -17.32 -1.69
N THR A 119 -11.39 -17.89 -2.62
CA THR A 119 -10.96 -19.02 -3.47
C THR A 119 -10.00 -18.61 -4.58
N THR A 120 -10.12 -17.39 -5.09
CA THR A 120 -9.33 -16.86 -6.20
C THR A 120 -8.17 -15.98 -5.70
N PHE A 121 -8.44 -15.22 -4.64
CA PHE A 121 -7.47 -14.36 -3.96
C PHE A 121 -7.38 -14.75 -2.48
N PRO A 122 -6.65 -15.86 -2.17
CA PRO A 122 -6.60 -16.43 -0.84
C PRO A 122 -5.85 -15.56 0.16
N HIS A 123 -5.86 -15.97 1.41
CA HIS A 123 -5.07 -15.35 2.47
C HIS A 123 -3.60 -15.21 2.07
N ASN A 124 -3.00 -14.06 2.38
CA ASN A 124 -1.66 -13.65 1.96
C ASN A 124 -1.45 -13.46 0.44
N ALA A 125 -2.51 -13.53 -0.37
CA ALA A 125 -2.37 -13.15 -1.77
C ALA A 125 -2.06 -11.65 -1.90
N VAL A 126 -1.22 -11.32 -2.87
CA VAL A 126 -0.84 -9.95 -3.20
C VAL A 126 -0.71 -9.79 -4.70
N THR A 127 -1.18 -8.66 -5.23
CA THR A 127 -1.01 -8.34 -6.65
C THR A 127 -1.10 -6.84 -6.89
N TYR A 128 -0.53 -6.38 -7.99
CA TYR A 128 -0.90 -5.08 -8.54
C TYR A 128 -2.18 -5.20 -9.35
N THR A 129 -3.10 -4.29 -9.10
CA THR A 129 -4.38 -4.17 -9.80
C THR A 129 -4.75 -2.69 -9.94
N GLU A 130 -5.98 -2.41 -10.35
CA GLU A 130 -6.54 -1.06 -10.38
C GLU A 130 -7.64 -0.92 -9.34
N ILE A 131 -7.54 0.10 -8.51
CA ILE A 131 -8.56 0.53 -7.55
C ILE A 131 -9.08 1.89 -8.03
N PHE A 132 -10.36 2.00 -8.35
CA PHE A 132 -10.96 3.18 -9.00
C PHE A 132 -10.17 3.67 -10.22
N GLY A 133 -9.64 2.75 -11.03
CA GLY A 133 -8.83 3.05 -12.21
C GLY A 133 -7.40 3.53 -11.91
N THR A 134 -6.97 3.51 -10.64
CA THR A 134 -5.61 3.88 -10.22
C THR A 134 -4.82 2.63 -9.87
N LYS A 135 -3.57 2.54 -10.35
CA LYS A 135 -2.69 1.42 -10.02
C LYS A 135 -2.48 1.33 -8.50
N ALA A 136 -2.74 0.16 -7.95
CA ALA A 136 -2.61 -0.13 -6.53
C ALA A 136 -2.02 -1.51 -6.28
N LEU A 137 -1.30 -1.66 -5.18
CA LEU A 137 -0.97 -2.96 -4.61
C LEU A 137 -2.15 -3.37 -3.72
N LEU A 138 -2.75 -4.51 -4.00
CA LEU A 138 -3.81 -5.11 -3.19
C LEU A 138 -3.26 -6.35 -2.51
N SER A 139 -3.43 -6.46 -1.19
CA SER A 139 -3.15 -7.69 -0.43
C SER A 139 -4.36 -8.11 0.41
N ARG A 140 -4.53 -9.42 0.58
CA ARG A 140 -5.48 -10.00 1.54
C ARG A 140 -4.72 -10.40 2.78
N ASP A 141 -5.01 -9.76 3.89
CA ASP A 141 -4.30 -9.93 5.16
C ASP A 141 -5.22 -10.50 6.24
N ALA A 142 -4.64 -11.22 7.20
CA ALA A 142 -5.30 -11.51 8.46
C ALA A 142 -5.08 -10.35 9.42
N PHE A 143 -6.15 -9.90 10.03
CA PHE A 143 -6.13 -8.93 11.11
C PHE A 143 -6.60 -9.60 12.41
N ALA A 144 -6.36 -8.95 13.53
CA ALA A 144 -6.79 -9.49 14.84
C ALA A 144 -8.32 -9.65 14.95
N ASP A 145 -9.08 -8.87 14.20
CA ASP A 145 -10.55 -8.85 14.13
C ASP A 145 -11.13 -9.62 12.93
N GLY A 146 -10.29 -10.33 12.18
CA GLY A 146 -10.71 -11.14 11.03
C GLY A 146 -9.87 -10.89 9.78
N GLU A 147 -10.38 -11.32 8.63
CA GLU A 147 -9.76 -11.09 7.34
C GLU A 147 -10.14 -9.70 6.78
N GLY A 148 -9.26 -9.16 5.97
CA GLY A 148 -9.50 -7.91 5.28
C GLY A 148 -8.49 -7.69 4.16
N PHE A 149 -8.43 -6.47 3.69
CA PHE A 149 -7.54 -6.08 2.61
C PHE A 149 -6.67 -4.90 3.02
N GLN A 150 -5.48 -4.85 2.47
CA GLN A 150 -4.69 -3.62 2.40
C GLN A 150 -4.55 -3.18 0.95
N ILE A 151 -4.65 -1.88 0.75
CA ILE A 151 -4.42 -1.22 -0.52
C ILE A 151 -3.24 -0.27 -0.33
N ALA A 152 -2.25 -0.32 -1.22
CA ALA A 152 -1.22 0.69 -1.28
C ALA A 152 -1.25 1.37 -2.64
N VAL A 153 -1.33 2.69 -2.64
CA VAL A 153 -1.37 3.54 -3.83
C VAL A 153 -0.25 4.55 -3.81
N ASP A 154 0.09 5.09 -4.98
CA ASP A 154 0.95 6.26 -5.04
C ASP A 154 0.34 7.38 -4.19
N ARG A 155 1.16 8.05 -3.38
CA ARG A 155 0.72 9.08 -2.43
C ARG A 155 -0.04 10.22 -3.11
N SER A 156 0.25 10.52 -4.35
CA SER A 156 -0.46 11.55 -5.11
C SER A 156 -1.94 11.24 -5.33
N TYR A 157 -2.33 9.96 -5.26
CA TYR A 157 -3.72 9.52 -5.37
C TYR A 157 -4.39 9.23 -4.02
N ALA A 158 -3.68 9.41 -2.91
CA ALA A 158 -4.19 8.99 -1.60
C ALA A 158 -5.52 9.64 -1.24
N ASP A 159 -5.66 10.96 -1.42
CA ASP A 159 -6.89 11.68 -1.10
C ASP A 159 -8.03 11.28 -2.04
N PHE A 160 -7.73 11.05 -3.34
CA PHE A 160 -8.73 10.55 -4.29
C PHE A 160 -9.25 9.16 -3.90
N ILE A 161 -8.37 8.26 -3.48
CA ILE A 161 -8.74 6.91 -3.03
C ILE A 161 -9.55 6.97 -1.74
N ASP A 162 -9.10 7.76 -0.77
CA ASP A 162 -9.77 7.95 0.53
C ASP A 162 -11.21 8.46 0.34
N ASP A 163 -11.38 9.53 -0.43
CA ASP A 163 -12.68 10.09 -0.78
C ASP A 163 -13.61 9.05 -1.42
N ASN A 164 -13.10 8.26 -2.38
CA ASN A 164 -13.93 7.27 -3.07
C ASN A 164 -14.28 6.08 -2.18
N LEU A 165 -13.37 5.62 -1.32
CA LEU A 165 -13.65 4.58 -0.33
C LEU A 165 -14.75 5.03 0.65
N HIS A 166 -14.68 6.26 1.16
CA HIS A 166 -15.71 6.80 2.06
C HIS A 166 -17.06 7.01 1.36
N ARG A 167 -17.07 7.34 0.06
CA ARG A 167 -18.31 7.42 -0.74
C ARG A 167 -19.04 6.09 -0.86
N ILE A 168 -18.33 4.98 -0.96
CA ILE A 168 -18.97 3.64 -0.95
C ILE A 168 -19.75 3.46 0.35
N LEU A 169 -19.26 4.00 1.47
CA LEU A 169 -19.93 3.94 2.77
C LEU A 169 -21.10 4.94 2.91
N GLY A 170 -21.34 5.78 1.91
CA GLY A 170 -22.40 6.78 1.92
C GLY A 170 -22.04 8.08 2.63
N ALA A 171 -20.75 8.36 2.83
CA ALA A 171 -20.31 9.64 3.35
C ALA A 171 -20.60 10.76 2.34
N PRO A 172 -21.13 11.91 2.77
CA PRO A 172 -21.32 13.07 1.91
C PRO A 172 -19.98 13.64 1.46
N LEU A 173 -19.93 14.18 0.24
CA LEU A 173 -18.76 14.91 -0.24
C LEU A 173 -18.52 16.14 0.65
N GLU A 174 -17.44 16.16 1.38
CA GLU A 174 -16.88 17.41 1.88
C GLU A 174 -16.17 18.11 0.71
N VAL A 175 -16.90 18.99 0.00
CA VAL A 175 -16.28 19.84 -1.00
C VAL A 175 -15.51 20.93 -0.25
N ASN A 176 -14.23 20.72 -0.04
CA ASN A 176 -13.35 21.75 0.51
C ASN A 176 -13.24 22.92 -0.50
N HIS A 177 -14.12 23.89 -0.38
CA HIS A 177 -14.08 25.18 -1.13
C HIS A 177 -12.97 26.13 -0.64
N ALA A 178 -12.06 25.68 0.24
CA ALA A 178 -11.02 26.55 0.80
C ALA A 178 -9.97 27.05 -0.23
N GLY A 179 -9.99 26.54 -1.47
CA GLY A 179 -9.05 26.97 -2.52
C GLY A 179 -9.58 28.04 -3.49
N ARG A 180 -10.86 28.39 -3.48
CA ARG A 180 -11.44 29.34 -4.46
C ARG A 180 -11.78 30.73 -3.94
N ALA A 181 -11.62 31.00 -2.65
CA ALA A 181 -11.95 32.27 -2.06
C ALA A 181 -10.80 33.32 -2.12
N ALA A 182 -9.61 32.96 -2.59
CA ALA A 182 -8.46 33.88 -2.61
C ALA A 182 -8.28 34.64 -3.94
N GLU A 183 -9.05 34.34 -5.00
CA GLU A 183 -8.90 35.03 -6.30
C GLU A 183 -10.02 36.03 -6.63
N ALA A 184 -11.01 36.22 -5.75
CA ALA A 184 -12.15 37.09 -6.03
C ALA A 184 -12.06 38.50 -5.41
N ASN A 185 -10.92 38.87 -4.83
CA ASN A 185 -10.75 40.21 -4.24
C ASN A 185 -9.44 40.85 -4.71
N ASN A 186 -9.35 41.18 -5.98
CA ASN A 186 -8.43 42.22 -6.47
C ASN A 186 -9.24 43.34 -7.13
N PRO A 187 -9.66 44.36 -6.37
CA PRO A 187 -10.17 45.60 -6.95
C PRO A 187 -8.98 46.54 -7.16
N GLU A 188 -8.51 46.69 -8.39
CA GLU A 188 -7.79 47.88 -8.83
C GLU A 188 -7.29 47.70 -10.26
N TYR A 189 -8.14 47.95 -11.22
CA TYR A 189 -7.77 48.64 -12.44
C TYR A 189 -8.80 49.78 -12.62
N ASP A 190 -8.46 50.93 -12.02
CA ASP A 190 -9.13 52.19 -12.31
C ASP A 190 -8.35 52.88 -13.43
N ASP A 191 -9.11 53.39 -14.39
CA ASP A 191 -8.67 54.11 -15.56
C ASP A 191 -7.79 55.34 -15.25
N GLN A 192 -6.72 55.52 -16.03
CA GLN A 192 -6.29 56.78 -16.61
C GLN A 192 -5.57 56.58 -17.94
#